data_ae2bb162d050ec0c07013ab580cf0668
#
_entry.id   ae2bb162d050ec0c07013ab580cf0668
#
_cell.length_a   1.000
_cell.length_b   1.000
_cell.length_c   1.000
_cell.angle_alpha   90.00
_cell.angle_beta   90.00
_cell.angle_gamma   90.00
#
_symmetry.space_group_name_H-M   'P 1'
#
loop_
_entity.id
_entity.type
_entity.pdbx_description
1 polymer ?
#
loop_
_entity_poly.entity_id
_entity_poly.type
_entity_poly.pdbx_seq_one_letter_code
_entity_poly.pdbx_strand_id
1 'polypeptide(L)'
;IRLSLVGSEMCIRDRPLIGRADWNDCLNLNCFSAEPGEPFQTTGPSEGPVAESIFIAAMFVKYGKDYAAICRHRGLEDEAKLAENAIAEMEKTVLDAGWDGEWFLRAYDHYKNKIGSKECEDGKIFIEPQGFCVMAEIGLKEGNCLKAMESVEKYLDTKYGIVLLQPPYHRYHVELGEISSYPPGYKENAGIFCHNNPWISIAETVVGRGNRAWQVYTRTCPAYIEDISEIHRTEPYVYS
;
A
#
# COMPACT_ATOMS: atom_id res chain seq x y z
N ILE A 1 -8.43 -17.31 -16.75
CA ILE A 1 -8.41 -15.89 -16.36
C ILE A 1 -7.47 -15.24 -17.34
N ARG A 2 -8.01 -14.59 -18.37
CA ARG A 2 -7.17 -13.79 -19.27
C ARG A 2 -6.50 -12.70 -18.44
N LEU A 3 -5.22 -12.48 -18.64
CA LEU A 3 -4.50 -11.24 -18.27
C LEU A 3 -5.09 -10.02 -19.04
N SER A 4 -6.40 -10.03 -19.25
CA SER A 4 -7.14 -8.89 -19.82
C SER A 4 -7.20 -7.70 -18.87
N LEU A 5 -6.64 -7.84 -17.66
CA LEU A 5 -6.27 -6.71 -16.80
C LEU A 5 -5.02 -5.98 -17.33
N VAL A 6 -4.32 -6.54 -18.31
CA VAL A 6 -3.24 -5.91 -19.08
C VAL A 6 -3.73 -5.55 -20.48
N GLY A 7 -5.02 -5.28 -20.61
CA GLY A 7 -5.58 -4.76 -21.86
C GLY A 7 -5.07 -3.35 -22.15
N SER A 8 -4.93 -3.04 -23.41
CA SER A 8 -4.29 -1.86 -24.01
C SER A 8 -4.67 -0.48 -23.44
N GLU A 9 -5.67 -0.39 -22.58
CA GLU A 9 -6.06 0.84 -21.90
C GLU A 9 -5.44 1.00 -20.49
N MET A 10 -4.98 -0.09 -19.86
CA MET A 10 -4.22 0.00 -18.59
C MET A 10 -2.76 0.43 -18.79
N CYS A 11 -2.24 0.26 -20.00
CA CYS A 11 -0.85 0.58 -20.33
C CYS A 11 -0.61 2.05 -20.71
N ILE A 12 -1.61 2.93 -20.62
CA ILE A 12 -1.42 4.34 -20.95
C ILE A 12 -0.44 5.01 -19.98
N ARG A 13 -0.18 4.40 -18.80
CA ARG A 13 0.67 4.96 -17.75
C ARG A 13 1.52 3.96 -16.97
N ASP A 14 1.75 2.78 -17.47
CA ASP A 14 2.68 1.78 -16.92
C ASP A 14 2.38 1.24 -15.52
N ARG A 15 1.29 1.66 -14.86
CA ARG A 15 0.88 1.22 -13.52
C ARG A 15 -0.62 0.89 -13.46
N PRO A 16 -1.06 0.04 -12.50
CA PRO A 16 -2.48 -0.24 -12.31
C PRO A 16 -3.27 1.02 -11.98
N LEU A 17 -4.36 1.21 -12.72
CA LEU A 17 -5.24 2.36 -12.54
C LEU A 17 -6.15 2.17 -11.32
N ILE A 18 -6.38 3.25 -10.60
CA ILE A 18 -7.39 3.33 -9.55
C ILE A 18 -8.69 3.87 -10.19
N GLY A 19 -9.77 3.10 -10.08
CA GLY A 19 -11.09 3.59 -10.42
C GLY A 19 -11.62 4.50 -9.29
N ARG A 20 -12.58 4.02 -8.53
CA ARG A 20 -13.09 4.71 -7.35
C ARG A 20 -12.09 4.70 -6.20
N ALA A 21 -11.55 3.51 -5.91
CA ALA A 21 -10.57 3.26 -4.85
C ALA A 21 -9.74 2.01 -5.21
N ASP A 22 -8.68 1.76 -4.47
CA ASP A 22 -8.01 0.46 -4.46
C ASP A 22 -8.45 -0.36 -3.22
N TRP A 23 -7.56 -1.04 -2.51
CA TRP A 23 -7.88 -1.73 -1.26
C TRP A 23 -8.41 -0.76 -0.18
N ASN A 24 -7.91 0.47 -0.15
CA ASN A 24 -8.36 1.50 0.78
C ASN A 24 -9.54 2.25 0.19
N ASP A 25 -10.75 1.88 0.57
CA ASP A 25 -12.01 2.46 0.07
C ASP A 25 -12.13 3.95 0.34
N CYS A 26 -11.40 4.46 1.32
CA CYS A 26 -11.46 5.85 1.75
C CYS A 26 -10.47 6.76 1.02
N LEU A 27 -9.53 6.19 0.26
CA LEU A 27 -8.57 6.94 -0.57
C LEU A 27 -9.11 7.09 -1.99
N ASN A 28 -9.77 8.21 -2.26
CA ASN A 28 -10.53 8.44 -3.49
C ASN A 28 -9.77 9.37 -4.45
N LEU A 29 -8.80 8.84 -5.16
CA LEU A 29 -7.86 9.63 -5.99
C LEU A 29 -8.37 9.94 -7.41
N ASN A 30 -9.54 9.42 -7.79
CA ASN A 30 -10.10 9.59 -9.12
C ASN A 30 -11.60 9.94 -9.13
N CYS A 31 -12.27 9.84 -7.99
CA CYS A 31 -13.67 10.15 -7.81
C CYS A 31 -13.81 10.99 -6.53
N PHE A 32 -14.33 12.18 -6.64
CA PHE A 32 -14.30 13.16 -5.56
C PHE A 32 -15.70 13.46 -5.03
N SER A 33 -15.76 13.86 -3.75
CA SER A 33 -16.95 14.42 -3.10
C SER A 33 -16.61 15.79 -2.55
N ALA A 34 -17.49 16.77 -2.77
CA ALA A 34 -17.27 18.15 -2.27
C ALA A 34 -17.29 18.19 -0.74
N GLU A 35 -18.15 17.35 -0.13
CA GLU A 35 -18.36 17.30 1.30
C GLU A 35 -17.98 15.92 1.86
N PRO A 36 -17.41 15.83 3.07
CA PRO A 36 -17.12 14.56 3.71
C PRO A 36 -18.40 13.78 4.05
N GLY A 37 -18.33 12.47 3.94
CA GLY A 37 -19.46 11.58 4.24
C GLY A 37 -20.52 11.49 3.17
N GLU A 38 -20.34 12.07 1.99
CA GLU A 38 -21.23 11.85 0.86
C GLU A 38 -21.18 10.38 0.41
N PRO A 39 -22.34 9.71 0.26
CA PRO A 39 -22.39 8.29 -0.08
C PRO A 39 -21.92 7.99 -1.50
N PHE A 40 -21.88 8.99 -2.37
CA PHE A 40 -21.43 8.91 -3.75
C PHE A 40 -20.51 10.09 -4.06
N GLN A 41 -19.51 9.84 -4.90
CA GLN A 41 -18.65 10.91 -5.41
C GLN A 41 -19.46 11.78 -6.38
N THR A 42 -19.60 13.04 -6.02
CA THR A 42 -20.47 14.01 -6.71
C THR A 42 -19.70 15.03 -7.53
N THR A 43 -18.39 15.13 -7.32
CA THR A 43 -17.50 16.07 -7.99
C THR A 43 -16.30 15.35 -8.61
N GLY A 44 -15.52 16.07 -9.37
CA GLY A 44 -14.29 15.62 -9.96
C GLY A 44 -14.44 15.06 -11.36
N PRO A 45 -13.38 14.46 -11.89
CA PRO A 45 -13.36 13.99 -13.26
C PRO A 45 -14.32 12.82 -13.44
N SER A 46 -15.22 12.96 -14.38
CA SER A 46 -16.17 11.92 -14.78
C SER A 46 -15.61 11.01 -15.88
N GLU A 47 -14.49 11.37 -16.46
CA GLU A 47 -13.86 10.66 -17.57
C GLU A 47 -12.73 9.77 -17.05
N GLY A 48 -12.85 8.48 -17.29
CA GLY A 48 -11.86 7.40 -17.10
C GLY A 48 -10.93 7.47 -15.89
N PRO A 49 -10.51 6.36 -15.36
CA PRO A 49 -9.55 6.34 -14.28
C PRO A 49 -8.17 6.77 -14.78
N VAL A 50 -7.55 7.71 -14.10
CA VAL A 50 -6.19 8.19 -14.39
C VAL A 50 -5.28 8.20 -13.15
N ALA A 51 -5.83 7.97 -11.96
CA ALA A 51 -5.06 7.71 -10.74
C ALA A 51 -4.41 6.32 -10.81
N GLU A 52 -3.23 6.17 -10.25
CA GLU A 52 -2.41 4.96 -10.35
C GLU A 52 -1.90 4.54 -8.97
N SER A 53 -1.94 3.23 -8.65
CA SER A 53 -1.55 2.68 -7.36
C SER A 53 -0.20 1.98 -7.41
N ILE A 54 0.77 2.45 -6.64
CA ILE A 54 2.05 1.75 -6.42
C ILE A 54 1.83 0.50 -5.57
N PHE A 55 0.92 0.54 -4.62
CA PHE A 55 0.56 -0.61 -3.80
C PHE A 55 0.00 -1.77 -4.65
N ILE A 56 -0.94 -1.50 -5.55
CA ILE A 56 -1.49 -2.54 -6.45
C ILE A 56 -0.43 -3.00 -7.47
N ALA A 57 0.46 -2.12 -7.93
CA ALA A 57 1.59 -2.52 -8.77
C ALA A 57 2.49 -3.54 -8.05
N ALA A 58 2.78 -3.32 -6.76
CA ALA A 58 3.55 -4.27 -5.95
C ALA A 58 2.81 -5.60 -5.73
N MET A 59 1.49 -5.57 -5.51
CA MET A 59 0.66 -6.78 -5.45
C MET A 59 0.71 -7.56 -6.77
N PHE A 60 0.63 -6.86 -7.89
CA PHE A 60 0.76 -7.48 -9.22
C PHE A 60 2.10 -8.20 -9.38
N VAL A 61 3.21 -7.58 -9.00
CA VAL A 61 4.54 -8.19 -9.03
C VAL A 61 4.61 -9.40 -8.11
N LYS A 62 4.15 -9.27 -6.86
CA LYS A 62 4.20 -10.35 -5.86
C LYS A 62 3.45 -11.59 -6.34
N TYR A 63 2.18 -11.45 -6.67
CA TYR A 63 1.32 -12.57 -7.05
C TYR A 63 1.46 -12.97 -8.52
N GLY A 64 1.98 -12.10 -9.36
CA GLY A 64 2.34 -12.43 -10.74
C GLY A 64 3.44 -13.50 -10.81
N LYS A 65 4.41 -13.45 -9.89
CA LYS A 65 5.46 -14.50 -9.76
C LYS A 65 4.83 -15.86 -9.44
N ASP A 66 3.87 -15.92 -8.54
CA ASP A 66 3.13 -17.13 -8.21
C ASP A 66 2.29 -17.62 -9.42
N TYR A 67 1.63 -16.71 -10.13
CA TYR A 67 0.90 -17.04 -11.35
C TYR A 67 1.79 -17.63 -12.44
N ALA A 68 2.95 -17.03 -12.70
CA ALA A 68 3.90 -17.54 -13.68
C ALA A 68 4.39 -18.97 -13.31
N ALA A 69 4.64 -19.22 -12.01
CA ALA A 69 5.01 -20.56 -11.53
C ALA A 69 3.88 -21.59 -11.74
N ILE A 70 2.62 -21.21 -11.50
CA ILE A 70 1.44 -22.05 -11.76
C ILE A 70 1.33 -22.35 -13.26
N CYS A 71 1.51 -21.36 -14.12
CA CYS A 71 1.48 -21.53 -15.57
C CYS A 71 2.54 -22.55 -16.02
N ARG A 72 3.77 -22.45 -15.54
CA ARG A 72 4.83 -23.41 -15.84
C ARG A 72 4.48 -24.82 -15.37
N HIS A 73 3.97 -24.94 -14.14
CA HIS A 73 3.54 -26.24 -13.62
C HIS A 73 2.43 -26.89 -14.48
N ARG A 74 1.62 -26.07 -15.13
CA ARG A 74 0.54 -26.51 -16.04
C ARG A 74 1.01 -26.70 -17.50
N GLY A 75 2.27 -26.46 -17.81
CA GLY A 75 2.81 -26.52 -19.17
C GLY A 75 2.38 -25.36 -20.08
N LEU A 76 1.93 -24.24 -19.50
CA LEU A 76 1.51 -23.02 -20.22
C LEU A 76 2.70 -22.05 -20.31
N GLU A 77 3.74 -22.44 -21.08
CA GLU A 77 5.00 -21.71 -21.14
C GLU A 77 4.87 -20.30 -21.73
N ASP A 78 4.03 -20.12 -22.74
CA ASP A 78 3.80 -18.81 -23.37
C ASP A 78 3.13 -17.82 -22.38
N GLU A 79 2.15 -18.28 -21.62
CA GLU A 79 1.48 -17.50 -20.57
C GLU A 79 2.43 -17.16 -19.43
N ALA A 80 3.27 -18.11 -19.01
CA ALA A 80 4.28 -17.86 -17.99
C ALA A 80 5.27 -16.78 -18.44
N LYS A 81 5.76 -16.85 -19.67
CA LYS A 81 6.69 -15.87 -20.23
C LYS A 81 6.07 -14.51 -20.40
N LEU A 82 4.79 -14.44 -20.82
CA LEU A 82 4.05 -13.18 -20.90
C LEU A 82 3.93 -12.53 -19.51
N ALA A 83 3.59 -13.31 -18.48
CA ALA A 83 3.52 -12.83 -17.10
C ALA A 83 4.87 -12.33 -16.60
N GLU A 84 5.96 -13.07 -16.82
CA GLU A 84 7.30 -12.69 -16.41
C GLU A 84 7.76 -11.36 -17.05
N ASN A 85 7.47 -11.16 -18.33
CA ASN A 85 7.78 -9.90 -19.02
C ASN A 85 7.00 -8.73 -18.38
N ALA A 86 5.71 -8.91 -18.14
CA ALA A 86 4.87 -7.88 -17.52
C ALA A 86 5.32 -7.56 -16.07
N ILE A 87 5.75 -8.57 -15.32
CA ILE A 87 6.32 -8.41 -13.97
C ILE A 87 7.59 -7.57 -14.03
N ALA A 88 8.52 -7.90 -14.93
CA ALA A 88 9.78 -7.18 -15.06
C ALA A 88 9.58 -5.71 -15.46
N GLU A 89 8.63 -5.44 -16.35
CA GLU A 89 8.23 -4.08 -16.74
C GLU A 89 7.63 -3.32 -15.55
N MET A 90 6.75 -3.95 -14.77
CA MET A 90 6.15 -3.34 -13.59
C MET A 90 7.17 -3.06 -12.48
N GLU A 91 8.09 -4.00 -12.20
CA GLU A 91 9.20 -3.79 -11.24
C GLU A 91 10.01 -2.56 -11.61
N LYS A 92 10.39 -2.46 -12.89
CA LYS A 92 11.12 -1.30 -13.40
C LYS A 92 10.33 0.00 -13.21
N THR A 93 9.06 -0.01 -13.55
CA THR A 93 8.18 1.17 -13.43
C THR A 93 8.03 1.63 -11.97
N VAL A 94 7.89 0.69 -11.03
CA VAL A 94 7.82 1.02 -9.59
C VAL A 94 9.13 1.63 -9.11
N LEU A 95 10.28 1.12 -9.54
CA LEU A 95 11.57 1.69 -9.17
C LEU A 95 11.80 3.09 -9.77
N ASP A 96 11.44 3.28 -11.03
CA ASP A 96 11.68 4.53 -11.75
C ASP A 96 10.74 5.66 -11.29
N ALA A 97 9.48 5.34 -11.00
CA ALA A 97 8.45 6.34 -10.73
C ALA A 97 7.76 6.19 -9.36
N GLY A 98 7.92 5.09 -8.68
CA GLY A 98 7.31 4.83 -7.37
C GLY A 98 8.26 5.01 -6.18
N TRP A 99 9.54 5.31 -6.39
CA TRP A 99 10.54 5.48 -5.33
C TRP A 99 10.78 6.97 -5.02
N ASP A 100 10.63 7.38 -3.76
CA ASP A 100 10.77 8.77 -3.31
C ASP A 100 12.12 9.05 -2.59
N GLY A 101 13.10 8.15 -2.75
CA GLY A 101 14.46 8.28 -2.21
C GLY A 101 14.69 7.58 -0.87
N GLU A 102 13.67 7.48 -0.01
CA GLU A 102 13.72 6.79 1.27
C GLU A 102 12.60 5.73 1.42
N TRP A 103 11.47 5.88 0.72
CA TRP A 103 10.32 4.97 0.74
C TRP A 103 9.58 4.95 -0.59
N PHE A 104 8.65 4.02 -0.76
CA PHE A 104 7.78 3.93 -1.94
C PHE A 104 6.57 4.86 -1.79
N LEU A 105 6.23 5.57 -2.87
CA LEU A 105 5.01 6.37 -2.97
C LEU A 105 3.76 5.51 -2.75
N ARG A 106 2.67 6.11 -2.28
CA ARG A 106 1.38 5.42 -2.18
C ARG A 106 0.71 5.30 -3.56
N ALA A 107 0.65 6.40 -4.28
CA ALA A 107 -0.10 6.50 -5.53
C ALA A 107 0.24 7.79 -6.29
N TYR A 108 -0.35 7.92 -7.48
CA TYR A 108 -0.54 9.19 -8.17
C TYR A 108 -2.04 9.46 -8.25
N ASP A 109 -2.47 10.69 -7.98
CA ASP A 109 -3.86 11.10 -8.10
C ASP A 109 -4.27 11.36 -9.57
N HIS A 110 -5.54 11.71 -9.78
CA HIS A 110 -6.06 12.06 -11.09
C HIS A 110 -5.26 13.19 -11.78
N TYR A 111 -4.73 14.13 -11.01
CA TYR A 111 -3.95 15.27 -11.51
C TYR A 111 -2.46 14.97 -11.64
N LYS A 112 -2.03 13.73 -11.38
CA LYS A 112 -0.64 13.26 -11.39
C LYS A 112 0.20 13.80 -10.23
N ASN A 113 -0.42 14.27 -9.18
CA ASN A 113 0.30 14.60 -7.97
C ASN A 113 0.72 13.30 -7.26
N LYS A 114 1.88 13.33 -6.64
CA LYS A 114 2.39 12.23 -5.82
C LYS A 114 1.61 12.17 -4.50
N ILE A 115 1.15 10.99 -4.14
CA ILE A 115 0.57 10.69 -2.84
C ILE A 115 1.55 9.79 -2.08
N GLY A 116 1.81 10.10 -0.81
CA GLY A 116 2.79 9.36 -0.02
C GLY A 116 4.23 9.79 -0.30
N SER A 117 4.45 11.06 -0.67
CA SER A 117 5.77 11.64 -0.93
C SER A 117 6.22 12.52 0.24
N LYS A 118 7.53 12.62 0.42
CA LYS A 118 8.14 13.64 1.31
C LYS A 118 7.76 15.07 0.96
N GLU A 119 7.33 15.31 -0.28
CA GLU A 119 6.87 16.61 -0.77
C GLU A 119 5.46 16.98 -0.27
N CYS A 120 4.66 15.99 0.18
CA CYS A 120 3.33 16.24 0.74
C CYS A 120 3.40 16.97 2.09
N GLU A 121 2.37 17.73 2.44
CA GLU A 121 2.23 18.34 3.77
C GLU A 121 1.90 17.27 4.81
N ASP A 122 0.83 16.53 4.59
CA ASP A 122 0.36 15.36 5.36
C ASP A 122 0.45 14.09 4.51
N GLY A 123 0.30 12.92 5.09
CA GLY A 123 0.32 11.66 4.37
C GLY A 123 1.61 11.42 3.58
N LYS A 124 2.78 11.70 4.18
CA LYS A 124 4.08 11.58 3.50
C LYS A 124 4.49 10.15 3.24
N ILE A 125 4.15 9.25 4.15
CA ILE A 125 4.48 7.83 4.06
C ILE A 125 3.26 6.99 4.44
N PHE A 126 3.01 5.92 3.67
CA PHE A 126 1.92 4.96 3.87
C PHE A 126 2.50 3.55 4.04
N ILE A 127 1.87 2.74 4.88
CA ILE A 127 2.32 1.38 5.20
C ILE A 127 2.19 0.42 4.02
N GLU A 128 1.13 0.52 3.22
CA GLU A 128 0.75 -0.46 2.21
C GLU A 128 1.83 -0.68 1.14
N PRO A 129 2.34 0.38 0.47
CA PRO A 129 3.37 0.19 -0.55
C PRO A 129 4.69 -0.30 0.06
N GLN A 130 5.03 0.11 1.30
CA GLN A 130 6.26 -0.36 1.94
C GLN A 130 6.20 -1.88 2.14
N GLY A 131 5.11 -2.38 2.72
CA GLY A 131 4.94 -3.81 2.94
C GLY A 131 4.98 -4.60 1.64
N PHE A 132 4.16 -4.22 0.66
CA PHE A 132 4.03 -5.02 -0.57
C PHE A 132 5.21 -4.89 -1.55
N CYS A 133 5.81 -3.71 -1.70
CA CYS A 133 7.02 -3.58 -2.53
C CYS A 133 8.16 -4.44 -1.97
N VAL A 134 8.32 -4.49 -0.63
CA VAL A 134 9.34 -5.31 -0.01
C VAL A 134 9.01 -6.81 -0.10
N MET A 135 7.75 -7.21 0.12
CA MET A 135 7.32 -8.61 -0.08
C MET A 135 7.45 -9.07 -1.53
N ALA A 136 7.35 -8.14 -2.49
CA ALA A 136 7.59 -8.39 -3.91
C ALA A 136 9.08 -8.37 -4.28
N GLU A 137 9.95 -7.99 -3.35
CA GLU A 137 11.42 -7.87 -3.52
C GLU A 137 11.84 -6.77 -4.50
N ILE A 138 10.98 -5.75 -4.72
CA ILE A 138 11.25 -4.65 -5.64
C ILE A 138 12.39 -3.77 -5.10
N GLY A 139 13.52 -3.76 -5.81
CA GLY A 139 14.70 -3.01 -5.37
C GLY A 139 15.44 -3.61 -4.17
N LEU A 140 15.28 -4.93 -3.92
CA LEU A 140 15.95 -5.61 -2.80
C LEU A 140 17.47 -5.55 -2.95
N LYS A 141 17.99 -5.79 -4.15
CA LYS A 141 19.43 -5.79 -4.42
C LYS A 141 20.04 -4.39 -4.40
N GLU A 142 19.25 -3.41 -4.77
CA GLU A 142 19.61 -1.98 -4.80
C GLU A 142 19.53 -1.33 -3.40
N GLY A 143 18.97 -2.03 -2.43
CA GLY A 143 18.83 -1.56 -1.05
C GLY A 143 17.57 -0.74 -0.77
N ASN A 144 16.68 -0.57 -1.76
CA ASN A 144 15.42 0.17 -1.58
C ASN A 144 14.53 -0.48 -0.52
N CYS A 145 14.43 -1.82 -0.52
CA CYS A 145 13.63 -2.56 0.46
C CYS A 145 14.09 -2.30 1.90
N LEU A 146 15.40 -2.31 2.16
CA LEU A 146 15.93 -2.05 3.49
C LEU A 146 15.62 -0.61 3.93
N LYS A 147 15.86 0.37 3.07
CA LYS A 147 15.54 1.78 3.35
C LYS A 147 14.06 2.00 3.61
N ALA A 148 13.18 1.33 2.87
CA ALA A 148 11.73 1.41 3.09
C ALA A 148 11.36 0.89 4.49
N MET A 149 11.94 -0.24 4.94
CA MET A 149 11.70 -0.76 6.28
C MET A 149 12.30 0.12 7.38
N GLU A 150 13.46 0.72 7.16
CA GLU A 150 14.02 1.74 8.07
C GLU A 150 13.11 2.98 8.17
N SER A 151 12.50 3.39 7.06
CA SER A 151 11.54 4.49 7.04
C SER A 151 10.24 4.15 7.77
N VAL A 152 9.73 2.93 7.62
CA VAL A 152 8.58 2.43 8.40
C VAL A 152 8.89 2.48 9.89
N GLU A 153 10.05 1.97 10.32
CA GLU A 153 10.47 2.00 11.72
C GLU A 153 10.60 3.43 12.25
N LYS A 154 11.14 4.33 11.46
CA LYS A 154 11.38 5.73 11.85
C LYS A 154 10.09 6.57 11.94
N TYR A 155 9.17 6.37 11.00
CA TYR A 155 8.05 7.29 10.82
C TYR A 155 6.68 6.72 11.18
N LEU A 156 6.47 5.40 11.04
CA LEU A 156 5.17 4.77 11.26
C LEU A 156 5.09 3.96 12.55
N ASP A 157 6.24 3.68 13.18
CA ASP A 157 6.29 2.80 14.34
C ASP A 157 5.81 3.48 15.62
N THR A 158 4.99 2.78 16.38
CA THR A 158 4.52 3.19 17.71
C THR A 158 4.66 2.05 18.70
N LYS A 159 4.47 2.32 19.97
CA LYS A 159 4.47 1.28 21.01
C LYS A 159 3.32 0.27 20.89
N TYR A 160 2.27 0.61 20.12
CA TYR A 160 1.07 -0.22 19.96
C TYR A 160 1.01 -0.95 18.61
N GLY A 161 1.89 -0.64 17.70
CA GLY A 161 1.92 -1.17 16.34
C GLY A 161 2.31 -0.09 15.34
N ILE A 162 2.19 -0.42 14.07
CA ILE A 162 2.55 0.46 12.96
C ILE A 162 1.28 1.13 12.44
N VAL A 163 1.28 2.45 12.41
CA VAL A 163 0.16 3.26 11.90
C VAL A 163 0.11 3.23 10.37
N LEU A 164 -1.06 3.48 9.80
CA LEU A 164 -1.28 3.38 8.35
C LEU A 164 -0.53 4.45 7.56
N LEU A 165 -0.38 5.66 8.10
CA LEU A 165 0.30 6.77 7.43
C LEU A 165 0.82 7.81 8.43
N GLN A 166 1.73 8.67 8.00
CA GLN A 166 2.22 9.83 8.75
C GLN A 166 2.68 10.97 7.82
N PRO A 167 2.53 12.25 8.24
CA PRO A 167 1.63 12.75 9.28
C PRO A 167 0.15 12.49 8.95
N PRO A 168 -0.74 12.42 9.94
CA PRO A 168 -2.18 12.30 9.67
C PRO A 168 -2.72 13.56 9.00
N TYR A 169 -3.80 13.41 8.25
CA TYR A 169 -4.53 14.53 7.69
C TYR A 169 -5.27 15.29 8.78
N HIS A 170 -5.16 16.62 8.75
CA HIS A 170 -5.78 17.50 9.74
C HIS A 170 -7.04 18.23 9.24
N ARG A 171 -7.33 18.12 7.94
CA ARG A 171 -8.49 18.71 7.28
C ARG A 171 -8.96 17.84 6.12
N TYR A 172 -10.19 18.05 5.70
CA TYR A 172 -10.71 17.38 4.53
C TYR A 172 -10.04 17.90 3.25
N HIS A 173 -9.63 16.97 2.40
CA HIS A 173 -9.07 17.19 1.09
C HIS A 173 -9.94 16.50 0.04
N VAL A 174 -10.58 17.29 -0.82
CA VAL A 174 -11.47 16.78 -1.88
C VAL A 174 -10.74 15.76 -2.77
N GLU A 175 -9.50 16.04 -3.11
CA GLU A 175 -8.64 15.20 -3.97
C GLU A 175 -8.15 13.88 -3.33
N LEU A 176 -8.32 13.73 -2.02
CA LEU A 176 -7.94 12.52 -1.28
C LEU A 176 -9.16 11.72 -0.82
N GLY A 177 -10.28 12.40 -0.66
CA GLY A 177 -11.55 11.82 -0.25
C GLY A 177 -11.64 11.51 1.24
N GLU A 178 -12.42 10.51 1.57
CA GLU A 178 -12.90 10.21 2.92
C GLU A 178 -11.77 9.98 3.93
N ILE A 179 -10.62 9.47 3.52
CA ILE A 179 -9.47 9.26 4.41
C ILE A 179 -9.09 10.53 5.19
N SER A 180 -9.24 11.69 4.56
CA SER A 180 -8.90 12.99 5.14
C SER A 180 -10.02 13.60 5.98
N SER A 181 -11.21 12.99 6.04
CA SER A 181 -12.32 13.41 6.88
C SER A 181 -12.24 12.86 8.31
N TYR A 182 -11.53 11.78 8.50
CA TYR A 182 -11.40 11.15 9.82
C TYR A 182 -10.46 11.94 10.74
N PRO A 183 -10.74 11.96 12.05
CA PRO A 183 -9.80 12.54 13.02
C PRO A 183 -8.42 11.88 12.94
N PRO A 184 -7.33 12.59 13.20
CA PRO A 184 -5.99 12.03 13.30
C PRO A 184 -5.92 10.83 14.27
N GLY A 185 -5.34 9.71 13.80
CA GLY A 185 -5.22 8.47 14.57
C GLY A 185 -6.48 7.59 14.54
N TYR A 186 -7.48 7.94 13.75
CA TYR A 186 -8.73 7.18 13.65
C TYR A 186 -8.91 6.57 12.26
N LYS A 187 -9.30 5.28 12.22
CA LYS A 187 -9.49 4.51 10.99
C LYS A 187 -8.28 4.64 10.06
N GLU A 188 -8.54 4.90 8.78
CA GLU A 188 -7.50 5.01 7.74
C GLU A 188 -6.61 6.24 7.91
N ASN A 189 -7.04 7.25 8.68
CA ASN A 189 -6.22 8.46 8.93
C ASN A 189 -5.24 8.24 10.08
N ALA A 190 -4.19 7.46 9.83
CA ALA A 190 -3.11 7.12 10.77
C ALA A 190 -3.55 6.22 11.95
N GLY A 191 -4.64 5.47 11.83
CA GLY A 191 -4.97 4.39 12.76
C GLY A 191 -4.03 3.20 12.62
N ILE A 192 -4.11 2.24 13.53
CA ILE A 192 -3.41 0.95 13.47
C ILE A 192 -4.40 -0.10 13.00
N PHE A 193 -4.09 -0.77 11.86
CA PHE A 193 -4.88 -1.89 11.39
C PHE A 193 -4.12 -3.19 11.59
N CYS A 194 -4.71 -4.13 12.29
CA CYS A 194 -4.07 -5.39 12.63
C CYS A 194 -3.71 -6.25 11.41
N HIS A 195 -4.39 -6.12 10.29
CA HIS A 195 -4.06 -6.87 9.08
C HIS A 195 -2.93 -6.27 8.24
N ASN A 196 -2.62 -4.98 8.39
CA ASN A 196 -1.48 -4.33 7.71
C ASN A 196 -0.15 -4.59 8.43
N ASN A 197 -0.17 -4.73 9.74
CA ASN A 197 1.03 -4.96 10.53
C ASN A 197 1.75 -6.28 10.18
N PRO A 198 1.06 -7.41 9.92
CA PRO A 198 1.68 -8.62 9.40
C PRO A 198 2.41 -8.44 8.06
N TRP A 199 1.97 -7.55 7.19
CA TRP A 199 2.69 -7.27 5.93
C TRP A 199 4.09 -6.72 6.23
N ILE A 200 4.20 -5.84 7.22
CA ILE A 200 5.51 -5.30 7.64
C ILE A 200 6.33 -6.37 8.35
N SER A 201 5.72 -7.22 9.20
CA SER A 201 6.42 -8.33 9.82
C SER A 201 7.04 -9.28 8.78
N ILE A 202 6.30 -9.61 7.72
CA ILE A 202 6.80 -10.41 6.59
C ILE A 202 7.91 -9.65 5.84
N ALA A 203 7.69 -8.38 5.53
CA ALA A 203 8.66 -7.54 4.83
C ALA A 203 9.99 -7.42 5.58
N GLU A 204 9.95 -7.30 6.90
CA GLU A 204 11.15 -7.30 7.75
C GLU A 204 11.93 -8.62 7.65
N THR A 205 11.26 -9.76 7.48
CA THR A 205 11.96 -11.05 7.25
C THR A 205 12.65 -11.07 5.87
N VAL A 206 12.03 -10.48 4.85
CA VAL A 206 12.60 -10.39 3.50
C VAL A 206 13.93 -9.62 3.51
N VAL A 207 14.03 -8.56 4.28
CA VAL A 207 15.26 -7.76 4.42
C VAL A 207 16.22 -8.29 5.49
N GLY A 208 15.95 -9.47 6.07
CA GLY A 208 16.83 -10.13 7.04
C GLY A 208 16.74 -9.58 8.47
N ARG A 209 15.73 -8.77 8.80
CA ARG A 209 15.55 -8.14 10.12
C ARG A 209 14.59 -8.94 11.01
N GLY A 210 14.86 -10.24 11.21
CA GLY A 210 13.98 -11.17 11.94
C GLY A 210 13.59 -10.73 13.35
N ASN A 211 14.50 -10.11 14.12
CA ASN A 211 14.18 -9.56 15.43
C ASN A 211 13.16 -8.43 15.36
N ARG A 212 13.25 -7.61 14.32
CA ARG A 212 12.30 -6.53 14.08
C ARG A 212 10.94 -7.07 13.66
N ALA A 213 10.91 -8.08 12.78
CA ALA A 213 9.69 -8.80 12.42
C ALA A 213 8.95 -9.33 13.64
N TRP A 214 9.68 -9.92 14.59
CA TRP A 214 9.13 -10.39 15.87
C TRP A 214 8.55 -9.26 16.71
N GLN A 215 9.24 -8.13 16.81
CA GLN A 215 8.73 -6.96 17.54
C GLN A 215 7.41 -6.42 16.94
N VAL A 216 7.32 -6.34 15.61
CA VAL A 216 6.09 -5.94 14.94
C VAL A 216 4.95 -6.91 15.25
N TYR A 217 5.22 -8.21 15.13
CA TYR A 217 4.25 -9.26 15.41
C TYR A 217 3.71 -9.18 16.85
N THR A 218 4.57 -9.07 17.84
CA THR A 218 4.17 -9.10 19.26
C THR A 218 3.35 -7.90 19.68
N ARG A 219 3.45 -6.76 18.99
CA ARG A 219 2.68 -5.55 19.32
C ARG A 219 1.20 -5.64 18.97
N THR A 220 0.82 -6.51 18.06
CA THR A 220 -0.58 -6.71 17.64
C THR A 220 -1.09 -8.10 18.00
N CYS A 221 -0.23 -9.02 18.39
CA CYS A 221 -0.64 -10.37 18.76
C CYS A 221 -1.38 -10.39 20.09
N PRO A 222 -2.62 -10.88 20.16
CA PRO A 222 -3.45 -10.85 21.37
C PRO A 222 -2.76 -11.40 22.61
N ALA A 223 -1.96 -12.48 22.47
CA ALA A 223 -1.24 -13.09 23.58
C ALA A 223 -0.18 -12.18 24.24
N TYR A 224 0.24 -11.10 23.57
CA TYR A 224 1.27 -10.17 24.04
C TYR A 224 0.74 -8.78 24.41
N ILE A 225 -0.54 -8.52 24.17
CA ILE A 225 -1.14 -7.20 24.43
C ILE A 225 -2.20 -7.24 25.55
N GLU A 226 -2.34 -8.35 26.25
CA GLU A 226 -3.34 -8.49 27.31
C GLU A 226 -3.13 -7.50 28.47
N ASP A 227 -1.89 -7.12 28.77
CA ASP A 227 -1.55 -6.12 29.78
C ASP A 227 -2.14 -4.72 29.48
N ILE A 228 -2.53 -4.48 28.23
CA ILE A 228 -3.17 -3.23 27.79
C ILE A 228 -4.63 -3.41 27.37
N SER A 229 -5.28 -4.48 27.84
CA SER A 229 -6.68 -4.80 27.54
C SER A 229 -7.67 -3.69 27.87
N GLU A 230 -7.38 -2.87 28.86
CA GLU A 230 -8.17 -1.68 29.22
C GLU A 230 -8.14 -0.60 28.12
N ILE A 231 -7.11 -0.62 27.27
CA ILE A 231 -6.91 0.32 26.16
C ILE A 231 -7.64 -0.19 24.92
N HIS A 232 -7.33 -1.40 24.46
CA HIS A 232 -7.91 -1.96 23.23
C HIS A 232 -9.35 -2.50 23.41
N ARG A 233 -9.73 -2.92 24.63
CA ARG A 233 -11.10 -3.31 25.03
C ARG A 233 -11.76 -4.40 24.18
N THR A 234 -10.99 -5.34 23.68
CA THR A 234 -11.46 -6.51 22.94
C THR A 234 -11.28 -7.77 23.78
N GLU A 235 -11.84 -8.89 23.31
CA GLU A 235 -11.61 -10.18 23.95
C GLU A 235 -10.13 -10.58 23.89
N PRO A 236 -9.63 -11.39 24.87
CA PRO A 236 -8.20 -11.65 25.01
C PRO A 236 -7.48 -12.27 23.81
N TYR A 237 -8.21 -12.85 22.87
CA TYR A 237 -7.65 -13.50 21.67
C TYR A 237 -8.10 -12.84 20.36
N VAL A 238 -8.69 -11.66 20.45
CA VAL A 238 -9.12 -10.88 19.28
C VAL A 238 -8.07 -9.81 18.96
N TYR A 239 -7.70 -9.73 17.69
CA TYR A 239 -6.85 -8.64 17.19
C TYR A 239 -7.61 -7.31 17.20
N SER A 240 -7.00 -6.26 17.71
CA SER A 240 -7.60 -4.93 17.83
C SER A 240 -6.62 -3.82 17.46
#